data_be75670953d066a150cc999a0d44b27d
#
_entry.id   be75670953d066a150cc999a0d44b27d
#
_cell.length_a   1.000
_cell.length_b   1.000
_cell.length_c   1.000
_cell.angle_alpha   90.00
_cell.angle_beta   90.00
_cell.angle_gamma   90.00
#
_symmetry.space_group_name_H-M   'P 1'
#
loop_
_entity.id
_entity.type
_entity.pdbx_description
1 polymer ?
#
loop_
_entity_poly.entity_id
_entity_poly.type
_entity_poly.pdbx_seq_one_letter_code
_entity_poly.pdbx_strand_id
1 'polypeptide(L)'
;THTRAHFYRAVLESIAYDYAAALVVVREYIPTVHFSEVRVIGGGANSDLWNQIKADVLGVPYVRLLRSDVAALGCAIMGGAAVGMYPDLAAASRQFSQTATRVEPSSTRYQHYQPYVYAYIQAFDQLRSLYQTLSTLQVASLVQ
;
A
#
# COMPACT_ATOMS: atom_id res chain seq x y z
N THR A 1 13.99 -16.76 -20.73
CA THR A 1 12.59 -17.21 -20.81
C THR A 1 11.90 -16.97 -19.48
N HIS A 2 10.73 -16.32 -19.48
CA HIS A 2 9.98 -16.03 -18.25
C HIS A 2 9.22 -17.29 -17.78
N THR A 3 9.15 -17.46 -16.46
CA THR A 3 8.42 -18.55 -15.80
C THR A 3 7.18 -18.01 -15.09
N ARG A 4 6.30 -18.91 -14.59
CA ARG A 4 5.16 -18.53 -13.75
C ARG A 4 5.57 -17.71 -12.52
N ALA A 5 6.73 -18.01 -11.93
CA ALA A 5 7.24 -17.29 -10.77
C ALA A 5 7.60 -15.83 -11.12
N HIS A 6 8.19 -15.58 -12.29
CA HIS A 6 8.47 -14.23 -12.77
C HIS A 6 7.18 -13.45 -13.00
N PHE A 7 6.16 -14.08 -13.58
CA PHE A 7 4.87 -13.44 -13.79
C PHE A 7 4.19 -13.07 -12.46
N TYR A 8 4.15 -14.00 -11.52
CA TYR A 8 3.58 -13.76 -10.20
C TYR A 8 4.33 -12.63 -9.46
N ARG A 9 5.66 -12.64 -9.53
CA ARG A 9 6.48 -11.58 -8.93
C ARG A 9 6.19 -10.21 -9.55
N ALA A 10 6.05 -10.13 -10.88
CA ALA A 10 5.72 -8.89 -11.59
C ALA A 10 4.38 -8.31 -11.11
N VAL A 11 3.37 -9.15 -10.85
CA VAL A 11 2.08 -8.71 -10.27
C VAL A 11 2.29 -8.12 -8.87
N LEU A 12 3.07 -8.76 -7.99
CA LEU A 12 3.34 -8.23 -6.65
C LEU A 12 4.11 -6.90 -6.69
N GLU A 13 5.07 -6.78 -7.60
CA GLU A 13 5.88 -5.59 -7.79
C GLU A 13 5.06 -4.43 -8.38
N SER A 14 4.18 -4.70 -9.35
CA SER A 14 3.33 -3.65 -9.95
C SER A 14 2.43 -2.96 -8.93
N ILE A 15 1.86 -3.72 -7.97
CA ILE A 15 1.08 -3.15 -6.88
C ILE A 15 1.96 -2.30 -5.94
N ALA A 16 3.20 -2.73 -5.71
CA ALA A 16 4.13 -1.94 -4.91
C ALA A 16 4.54 -0.63 -5.61
N TYR A 17 4.68 -0.64 -6.95
CA TYR A 17 4.93 0.57 -7.75
C TYR A 17 3.75 1.53 -7.74
N ASP A 18 2.52 1.00 -7.74
CA ASP A 18 1.31 1.81 -7.60
C ASP A 18 1.26 2.55 -6.25
N TYR A 19 1.63 1.87 -5.16
CA TYR A 19 1.77 2.54 -3.86
C TYR A 19 2.87 3.60 -3.85
N ALA A 20 3.99 3.36 -4.54
CA ALA A 20 5.05 4.36 -4.66
C ALA A 20 4.57 5.58 -5.45
N ALA A 21 3.83 5.38 -6.55
CA ALA A 21 3.22 6.46 -7.33
C ALA A 21 2.25 7.28 -6.48
N ALA A 22 1.40 6.63 -5.68
CA ALA A 22 0.50 7.32 -4.76
C ALA A 22 1.25 8.16 -3.71
N LEU A 23 2.38 7.66 -3.18
CA LEU A 23 3.21 8.42 -2.24
C LEU A 23 3.88 9.64 -2.88
N VAL A 24 4.23 9.58 -4.17
CA VAL A 24 4.71 10.77 -4.91
C VAL A 24 3.66 11.86 -4.88
N VAL A 25 2.41 11.53 -5.23
CA VAL A 25 1.29 12.48 -5.21
C VAL A 25 1.07 13.04 -3.79
N VAL A 26 1.06 12.19 -2.77
CA VAL A 26 0.89 12.66 -1.37
C VAL A 26 1.98 13.66 -0.99
N ARG A 27 3.23 13.43 -1.36
CA ARG A 27 4.36 14.33 -1.07
C ARG A 27 4.27 15.65 -1.83
N GLU A 28 3.70 15.67 -3.02
CA GLU A 28 3.44 16.91 -3.76
C GLU A 28 2.42 17.81 -3.04
N TYR A 29 1.35 17.22 -2.50
CA TYR A 29 0.31 17.98 -1.77
C TYR A 29 0.69 18.30 -0.32
N ILE A 30 1.49 17.45 0.32
CA ILE A 30 1.91 17.60 1.71
C ILE A 30 3.44 17.39 1.81
N PRO A 31 4.26 18.37 1.38
CA PRO A 31 5.72 18.21 1.31
C PRO A 31 6.40 17.92 2.66
N THR A 32 5.73 18.27 3.77
CA THR A 32 6.24 18.04 5.12
C THR A 32 5.95 16.64 5.67
N VAL A 33 5.19 15.81 4.93
CA VAL A 33 4.85 14.48 5.40
C VAL A 33 6.05 13.53 5.33
N HIS A 34 6.34 12.89 6.46
CA HIS A 34 7.34 11.86 6.59
C HIS A 34 6.69 10.58 7.13
N PHE A 35 6.81 9.49 6.37
CA PHE A 35 6.33 8.18 6.80
C PHE A 35 7.47 7.43 7.48
N SER A 36 7.34 7.20 8.79
CA SER A 36 8.31 6.42 9.58
C SER A 36 8.10 4.91 9.44
N GLU A 37 6.88 4.50 9.12
CA GLU A 37 6.49 3.10 8.88
C GLU A 37 5.15 3.02 8.14
N VAL A 38 4.91 1.88 7.48
CA VAL A 38 3.61 1.52 6.91
C VAL A 38 3.03 0.37 7.71
N ARG A 39 1.84 0.57 8.28
CA ARG A 39 1.12 -0.50 8.99
C ARG A 39 0.20 -1.22 8.03
N VAL A 40 0.36 -2.55 7.94
CA VAL A 40 -0.38 -3.38 6.99
C VAL A 40 -1.37 -4.29 7.69
N ILE A 41 -2.54 -4.43 7.08
CA ILE A 41 -3.67 -5.23 7.57
C ILE A 41 -4.25 -6.06 6.42
N GLY A 42 -5.12 -7.01 6.77
CA GLY A 42 -5.81 -7.87 5.81
C GLY A 42 -4.96 -9.06 5.34
N GLY A 43 -5.53 -9.86 4.44
CA GLY A 43 -4.93 -11.13 4.00
C GLY A 43 -3.54 -10.99 3.37
N GLY A 44 -3.32 -9.93 2.59
CA GLY A 44 -2.02 -9.65 1.96
C GLY A 44 -0.89 -9.35 2.96
N ALA A 45 -1.22 -8.92 4.19
CA ALA A 45 -0.24 -8.67 5.24
C ALA A 45 0.45 -9.96 5.73
N ASN A 46 -0.11 -11.14 5.44
CA ASN A 46 0.47 -12.43 5.82
C ASN A 46 1.58 -12.92 4.88
N SER A 47 1.83 -12.24 3.77
CA SER A 47 2.90 -12.57 2.84
C SER A 47 4.17 -11.82 3.17
N ASP A 48 5.14 -12.51 3.78
CA ASP A 48 6.43 -11.91 4.12
C ASP A 48 7.19 -11.45 2.87
N LEU A 49 7.13 -12.23 1.79
CA LEU A 49 7.71 -11.84 0.50
C LEU A 49 7.11 -10.52 -0.02
N TRP A 50 5.79 -10.38 0.01
CA TRP A 50 5.14 -9.18 -0.49
C TRP A 50 5.37 -7.96 0.39
N ASN A 51 5.41 -8.15 1.71
CA ASN A 51 5.77 -7.08 2.64
C ASN A 51 7.22 -6.62 2.41
N GLN A 52 8.16 -7.56 2.15
CA GLN A 52 9.54 -7.22 1.81
C GLN A 52 9.64 -6.44 0.50
N ILE A 53 8.95 -6.87 -0.57
CA ILE A 53 8.91 -6.15 -1.85
C ILE A 53 8.41 -4.72 -1.64
N LYS A 54 7.29 -4.55 -0.92
CA LYS A 54 6.72 -3.23 -0.64
C LYS A 54 7.65 -2.35 0.18
N ALA A 55 8.27 -2.90 1.22
CA ALA A 55 9.26 -2.17 2.02
C ALA A 55 10.45 -1.70 1.17
N ASP A 56 10.97 -2.59 0.33
CA ASP A 56 12.11 -2.28 -0.55
C ASP A 56 11.77 -1.27 -1.65
N VAL A 57 10.56 -1.33 -2.22
CA VAL A 57 10.10 -0.38 -3.24
C VAL A 57 9.87 1.01 -2.66
N LEU A 58 9.25 1.09 -1.47
CA LEU A 58 8.90 2.38 -0.85
C LEU A 58 10.03 2.97 -0.01
N GLY A 59 11.02 2.17 0.38
CA GLY A 59 12.10 2.60 1.27
C GLY A 59 11.62 2.89 2.69
N VAL A 60 10.49 2.28 3.11
CA VAL A 60 9.86 2.51 4.41
C VAL A 60 9.58 1.17 5.08
N PRO A 61 9.83 1.03 6.40
CA PRO A 61 9.52 -0.19 7.14
C PRO A 61 8.04 -0.57 7.02
N TYR A 62 7.78 -1.89 6.85
CA TYR A 62 6.44 -2.47 6.83
C TYR A 62 6.18 -3.21 8.13
N VAL A 63 5.11 -2.83 8.84
CA VAL A 63 4.74 -3.35 10.14
C VAL A 63 3.40 -4.08 10.03
N ARG A 64 3.42 -5.39 10.29
CA ARG A 64 2.19 -6.17 10.41
C ARG A 64 1.71 -6.13 11.87
N LEU A 65 0.44 -5.84 12.06
CA LEU A 65 -0.18 -5.89 13.38
C LEU A 65 -0.48 -7.33 13.80
N LEU A 66 -0.50 -7.57 15.10
CA LEU A 66 -0.80 -8.88 15.67
C LEU A 66 -2.23 -9.34 15.33
N ARG A 67 -3.17 -8.40 15.25
CA ARG A 67 -4.57 -8.66 14.92
C ARG A 67 -4.83 -8.40 13.44
N SER A 68 -5.60 -9.28 12.81
CA SER A 68 -6.05 -9.14 11.42
C SER A 68 -7.43 -8.48 11.30
N ASP A 69 -8.24 -8.54 12.37
CA ASP A 69 -9.62 -8.05 12.45
C ASP A 69 -9.71 -6.54 12.80
N VAL A 70 -8.81 -5.74 12.22
CA VAL A 70 -8.60 -4.33 12.59
C VAL A 70 -9.83 -3.46 12.32
N ALA A 71 -10.65 -3.78 11.30
CA ALA A 71 -11.87 -3.04 11.03
C ALA A 71 -12.90 -3.22 12.15
N ALA A 72 -13.15 -4.46 12.57
CA ALA A 72 -14.06 -4.75 13.69
C ALA A 72 -13.54 -4.14 15.01
N LEU A 73 -12.22 -4.24 15.24
CA LEU A 73 -11.58 -3.59 16.38
C LEU A 73 -11.77 -2.06 16.38
N GLY A 74 -11.64 -1.42 15.22
CA GLY A 74 -11.87 0.02 15.08
C GLY A 74 -13.29 0.41 15.47
N CYS A 75 -14.30 -0.34 15.02
CA CYS A 75 -15.69 -0.15 15.43
C CYS A 75 -15.88 -0.34 16.96
N ALA A 76 -15.26 -1.36 17.52
CA ALA A 76 -15.33 -1.61 18.98
C ALA A 76 -14.66 -0.48 19.78
N ILE A 77 -13.52 0.04 19.34
CA ILE A 77 -12.83 1.18 19.97
C ILE A 77 -13.72 2.43 19.92
N MET A 78 -14.32 2.74 18.77
CA MET A 78 -15.23 3.88 18.62
C MET A 78 -16.47 3.75 19.52
N GLY A 79 -17.09 2.57 19.56
CA GLY A 79 -18.23 2.28 20.43
C GLY A 79 -17.85 2.41 21.92
N GLY A 80 -16.71 1.87 22.33
CA GLY A 80 -16.21 1.97 23.69
C GLY A 80 -15.89 3.42 24.09
N ALA A 81 -15.33 4.22 23.20
CA ALA A 81 -15.10 5.63 23.45
C ALA A 81 -16.40 6.43 23.60
N ALA A 82 -17.42 6.12 22.78
CA ALA A 82 -18.72 6.78 22.85
C ALA A 82 -19.43 6.56 24.19
N VAL A 83 -19.20 5.43 24.86
CA VAL A 83 -19.76 5.14 26.19
C VAL A 83 -18.78 5.43 27.34
N GLY A 84 -17.66 6.10 27.08
CA GLY A 84 -16.70 6.54 28.09
C GLY A 84 -15.79 5.45 28.64
N MET A 85 -15.64 4.30 27.97
CA MET A 85 -14.69 3.23 28.37
C MET A 85 -13.23 3.63 28.23
N TYR A 86 -12.92 4.57 27.34
CA TYR A 86 -11.57 5.07 27.09
C TYR A 86 -11.53 6.58 27.17
N PRO A 87 -10.44 7.18 27.67
CA PRO A 87 -10.31 8.63 27.79
C PRO A 87 -10.30 9.33 26.41
N ASP A 88 -9.71 8.67 25.41
CA ASP A 88 -9.69 9.12 24.02
C ASP A 88 -9.42 7.95 23.06
N LEU A 89 -9.71 8.16 21.77
CA LEU A 89 -9.50 7.15 20.71
C LEU A 89 -8.03 6.80 20.51
N ALA A 90 -7.12 7.75 20.70
CA ALA A 90 -5.70 7.53 20.49
C ALA A 90 -5.12 6.62 21.60
N ALA A 91 -5.54 6.79 22.85
CA ALA A 91 -5.15 5.92 23.96
C ALA A 91 -5.63 4.49 23.72
N ALA A 92 -6.90 4.32 23.34
CA ALA A 92 -7.46 3.01 23.00
C ALA A 92 -6.74 2.38 21.81
N SER A 93 -6.50 3.12 20.73
CA SER A 93 -5.77 2.63 19.56
C SER A 93 -4.36 2.15 19.90
N ARG A 94 -3.62 2.90 20.72
CA ARG A 94 -2.28 2.48 21.16
C ARG A 94 -2.29 1.17 21.95
N GLN A 95 -3.28 0.95 22.79
CA GLN A 95 -3.43 -0.28 23.58
C GLN A 95 -3.59 -1.54 22.70
N PHE A 96 -4.28 -1.41 21.57
CA PHE A 96 -4.62 -2.54 20.70
C PHE A 96 -3.74 -2.66 19.46
N SER A 97 -2.89 -1.67 19.15
CA SER A 97 -2.00 -1.66 17.98
C SER A 97 -0.67 -2.38 18.24
N GLN A 98 -0.74 -3.66 18.67
CA GLN A 98 0.46 -4.46 18.90
C GLN A 98 1.07 -4.93 17.58
N THR A 99 2.40 -4.82 17.47
CA THR A 99 3.17 -5.27 16.31
C THR A 99 3.47 -6.77 16.40
N ALA A 100 3.20 -7.51 15.32
CA ALA A 100 3.59 -8.91 15.19
C ALA A 100 4.96 -9.05 14.50
N THR A 101 5.13 -8.38 13.37
CA THR A 101 6.39 -8.43 12.60
C THR A 101 6.68 -7.05 12.03
N ARG A 102 7.99 -6.76 11.87
CA ARG A 102 8.49 -5.56 11.22
C ARG A 102 9.50 -5.98 10.16
N VAL A 103 9.35 -5.46 8.96
CA VAL A 103 10.22 -5.73 7.81
C VAL A 103 10.91 -4.44 7.44
N GLU A 104 12.24 -4.44 7.52
CA GLU A 104 13.06 -3.28 7.16
C GLU A 104 13.37 -3.28 5.66
N PRO A 105 13.36 -2.11 5.00
CA PRO A 105 13.79 -1.99 3.62
C PRO A 105 15.31 -2.19 3.49
N SER A 106 15.73 -2.83 2.41
CA SER A 106 17.14 -2.86 2.02
C SER A 106 17.48 -1.65 1.17
N SER A 107 18.45 -0.85 1.56
CA SER A 107 18.91 0.31 0.78
C SER A 107 19.35 -0.05 -0.64
N THR A 108 20.01 -1.19 -0.80
CA THR A 108 20.46 -1.68 -2.12
C THR A 108 19.26 -2.05 -3.00
N ARG A 109 18.25 -2.77 -2.44
CA ARG A 109 17.05 -3.12 -3.21
C ARG A 109 16.17 -1.91 -3.47
N TYR A 110 16.08 -0.98 -2.54
CA TYR A 110 15.41 0.31 -2.77
C TYR A 110 15.98 1.03 -3.99
N GLN A 111 17.31 1.21 -4.04
CA GLN A 111 17.97 1.84 -5.18
C GLN A 111 17.73 1.08 -6.50
N HIS A 112 17.73 -0.25 -6.44
CA HIS A 112 17.43 -1.10 -7.60
C HIS A 112 16.02 -0.89 -8.13
N TYR A 113 15.02 -0.68 -7.26
CA TYR A 113 13.63 -0.51 -7.66
C TYR A 113 13.28 0.89 -8.20
N GLN A 114 14.04 1.95 -7.86
CA GLN A 114 13.68 3.31 -8.24
C GLN A 114 13.53 3.54 -9.76
N PRO A 115 14.40 3.00 -10.65
CA PRO A 115 14.20 3.12 -12.09
C PRO A 115 12.89 2.47 -12.57
N TYR A 116 12.49 1.35 -11.97
CA TYR A 116 11.24 0.66 -12.32
C TYR A 116 10.00 1.45 -11.85
N VAL A 117 10.04 2.02 -10.66
CA VAL A 117 8.98 2.94 -10.16
C VAL A 117 8.82 4.13 -11.11
N TYR A 118 9.93 4.75 -11.49
CA TYR A 118 9.90 5.86 -12.44
C TYR A 118 9.30 5.44 -13.79
N ALA A 119 9.74 4.33 -14.36
CA ALA A 119 9.21 3.80 -15.61
C ALA A 119 7.71 3.45 -15.51
N TYR A 120 7.26 2.92 -14.37
CA TYR A 120 5.85 2.62 -14.10
C TYR A 120 4.99 3.89 -14.15
N ILE A 121 5.41 4.96 -13.47
CA ILE A 121 4.72 6.25 -13.45
C ILE A 121 4.64 6.83 -14.87
N GLN A 122 5.75 6.82 -15.61
CA GLN A 122 5.80 7.30 -16.99
C GLN A 122 4.88 6.50 -17.91
N ALA A 123 4.86 5.16 -17.78
CA ALA A 123 3.98 4.30 -18.58
C ALA A 123 2.50 4.62 -18.32
N PHE A 124 2.11 4.86 -17.07
CA PHE A 124 0.74 5.23 -16.73
C PHE A 124 0.30 6.54 -17.41
N ASP A 125 1.15 7.56 -17.36
CA ASP A 125 0.87 8.84 -17.99
C ASP A 125 0.77 8.74 -19.52
N GLN A 126 1.65 7.97 -20.15
CA GLN A 126 1.64 7.75 -21.60
C GLN A 126 0.41 6.95 -22.06
N LEU A 127 -0.09 6.04 -21.25
CA LEU A 127 -1.27 5.23 -21.58
C LEU A 127 -2.59 5.91 -21.26
N ARG A 128 -2.59 7.07 -20.61
CA ARG A 128 -3.81 7.80 -20.20
C ARG A 128 -4.79 8.04 -21.34
N SER A 129 -4.29 8.52 -22.48
CA SER A 129 -5.13 8.79 -23.65
C SER A 129 -5.74 7.51 -24.26
N LEU A 130 -4.97 6.43 -24.26
CA LEU A 130 -5.45 5.11 -24.69
C LEU A 130 -6.56 4.59 -23.78
N TYR A 131 -6.40 4.69 -22.47
CA TYR A 131 -7.45 4.28 -21.52
C TYR A 131 -8.73 5.13 -21.67
N GLN A 132 -8.61 6.42 -21.92
CA GLN A 132 -9.77 7.28 -22.22
C GLN A 132 -10.50 6.81 -23.48
N THR A 133 -9.78 6.50 -24.55
CA THR A 133 -10.35 5.96 -25.78
C THR A 133 -11.08 4.64 -25.55
N LEU A 134 -10.45 3.69 -24.84
CA LEU A 134 -11.05 2.39 -24.52
C LEU A 134 -12.33 2.56 -23.66
N SER A 135 -12.31 3.45 -22.68
CA SER A 135 -13.50 3.75 -21.86
C SER A 135 -14.66 4.28 -22.71
N THR A 136 -14.38 5.17 -23.66
CA THR A 136 -15.40 5.72 -24.57
C THR A 136 -16.02 4.63 -25.46
N LEU A 137 -15.20 3.73 -26.01
CA LEU A 137 -15.65 2.60 -26.83
C LEU A 137 -16.52 1.63 -26.01
N GLN A 138 -16.15 1.37 -24.76
CA GLN A 138 -16.93 0.50 -23.87
C GLN A 138 -18.32 1.08 -23.56
N VAL A 139 -18.41 2.37 -23.29
CA VAL A 139 -19.70 3.05 -23.05
C VAL A 139 -20.58 2.99 -24.31
N ALA A 140 -20.02 3.21 -25.50
CA ALA A 140 -20.76 3.15 -26.76
C ALA A 140 -21.34 1.74 -27.05
N SER A 141 -20.67 0.68 -26.59
CA SER A 141 -21.14 -0.71 -26.76
C SER A 141 -22.27 -1.13 -25.80
N LEU A 142 -22.45 -0.39 -24.69
CA LEU A 142 -23.51 -0.66 -23.71
C LEU A 142 -24.86 0.05 -24.03
N VAL A 143 -24.86 0.93 -25.03
CA VAL A 143 -26.05 1.73 -25.42
C VAL A 143 -26.74 1.12 -26.67
N GLN A 144 -26.23 0.03 -27.22
CA GLN A 144 -26.88 -0.77 -28.27
C GLN A 144 -27.57 -2.00 -27.68
#